data_670a495a1249cb225cb45431330717db
#
_entry.id   670a495a1249cb225cb45431330717db
#
_cell.length_a   1.000
_cell.length_b   1.000
_cell.length_c   1.000
_cell.angle_alpha   90.00
_cell.angle_beta   90.00
_cell.angle_gamma   90.00
#
_symmetry.space_group_name_H-M   'P 1'
#
loop_
_entity.id
_entity.type
_entity.pdbx_description
1 polymer ?
#
loop_
_entity_poly.entity_id
_entity_poly.type
_entity_poly.pdbx_seq_one_letter_code
_entity_poly.pdbx_strand_id
1 'polypeptide(L)'
;SMNYPDKVREFLDEIDVYGLISGLDMSPLTLQEAQLMKKPVLATNVGGIPELMKDKETGFLIEKGDHAEWIDKISLLLNDEKTRHQMGLSGRKFVEENFSWDIIAKKFVNEIKNNL
;
A
#
# COMPACT_ATOMS: atom_id res chain seq x y z
N SER A 1 -23.83 4.26 -1.67
CA SER A 1 -22.59 5.02 -1.91
C SER A 1 -22.21 5.79 -0.67
N MET A 2 -20.95 5.80 -0.36
CA MET A 2 -20.47 6.53 0.78
C MET A 2 -20.22 7.99 0.43
N ASN A 3 -20.68 8.90 1.30
CA ASN A 3 -20.44 10.31 1.11
C ASN A 3 -19.11 10.69 1.76
N TYR A 4 -18.05 10.62 0.96
CA TYR A 4 -16.76 11.12 1.41
C TYR A 4 -16.71 12.63 1.25
N PRO A 5 -16.02 13.33 2.15
CA PRO A 5 -15.71 14.74 1.94
C PRO A 5 -14.99 14.91 0.58
N ASP A 6 -15.22 16.03 -0.08
CA ASP A 6 -14.66 16.29 -1.40
C ASP A 6 -13.13 16.11 -1.44
N LYS A 7 -12.43 16.55 -0.37
CA LYS A 7 -10.98 16.41 -0.32
C LYS A 7 -10.52 14.95 -0.30
N VAL A 8 -11.27 14.08 0.38
CA VAL A 8 -10.95 12.66 0.42
C VAL A 8 -11.18 12.05 -0.97
N ARG A 9 -12.24 12.47 -1.63
CA ARG A 9 -12.53 12.01 -2.98
C ARG A 9 -11.42 12.41 -3.96
N GLU A 10 -10.98 13.67 -3.91
CA GLU A 10 -9.88 14.14 -4.74
C GLU A 10 -8.61 13.34 -4.49
N PHE A 11 -8.33 13.04 -3.22
CA PHE A 11 -7.17 12.24 -2.84
C PHE A 11 -7.24 10.85 -3.45
N LEU A 12 -8.41 10.20 -3.35
CA LEU A 12 -8.61 8.88 -3.91
C LEU A 12 -8.47 8.86 -5.43
N ASP A 13 -8.97 9.89 -6.09
CA ASP A 13 -8.89 10.00 -7.55
C ASP A 13 -7.45 10.25 -8.02
N GLU A 14 -6.70 11.09 -7.30
CA GLU A 14 -5.35 11.48 -7.72
C GLU A 14 -4.31 10.38 -7.52
N ILE A 15 -4.37 9.66 -6.42
CA ILE A 15 -3.28 8.74 -6.07
C ILE A 15 -3.68 7.29 -6.05
N ASP A 16 -4.93 6.98 -6.38
CA ASP A 16 -5.39 5.61 -6.35
C ASP A 16 -4.86 4.89 -5.10
N VAL A 17 -5.30 5.36 -3.93
CA VAL A 17 -4.87 4.83 -2.65
C VAL A 17 -5.65 3.60 -2.22
N TYR A 18 -6.17 2.86 -3.18
CA TYR A 18 -6.89 1.64 -2.88
C TYR A 18 -6.11 0.77 -1.89
N GLY A 19 -4.81 0.64 -2.14
CA GLY A 19 -3.93 -0.08 -1.24
C GLY A 19 -3.84 0.55 0.15
N LEU A 20 -3.88 1.88 0.25
CA LEU A 20 -3.83 2.57 1.53
C LEU A 20 -5.09 2.32 2.35
N ILE A 21 -6.25 2.41 1.71
CA ILE A 21 -7.53 2.25 2.41
C ILE A 21 -7.79 0.81 2.78
N SER A 22 -7.41 -0.12 1.94
CA SER A 22 -7.58 -1.54 2.23
C SER A 22 -6.41 -2.13 3.03
N GLY A 23 -5.51 -1.30 3.54
CA GLY A 23 -4.34 -1.77 4.28
C GLY A 23 -4.66 -2.62 5.49
N LEU A 24 -5.83 -2.46 6.10
CA LEU A 24 -6.24 -3.27 7.25
C LEU A 24 -6.43 -4.74 6.87
N ASP A 25 -6.91 -4.99 5.66
CA ASP A 25 -7.20 -6.33 5.15
C ASP A 25 -6.33 -6.68 3.94
N MET A 26 -5.26 -5.93 3.72
CA MET A 26 -4.40 -6.12 2.56
C MET A 26 -3.69 -7.46 2.61
N SER A 27 -3.88 -8.29 1.58
CA SER A 27 -3.15 -9.53 1.48
C SER A 27 -1.69 -9.25 1.13
N PRO A 28 -0.76 -10.19 1.44
CA PRO A 28 0.63 -10.06 1.03
C PRO A 28 0.79 -9.79 -0.47
N LEU A 29 -0.01 -10.45 -1.29
CA LEU A 29 0.05 -10.28 -2.73
C LEU A 29 -0.39 -8.89 -3.17
N THR A 30 -1.47 -8.38 -2.59
CA THR A 30 -1.96 -7.04 -2.87
C THR A 30 -0.93 -5.99 -2.47
N LEU A 31 -0.27 -6.20 -1.35
CA LEU A 31 0.79 -5.31 -0.87
C LEU A 31 1.95 -5.24 -1.85
N GLN A 32 2.39 -6.39 -2.36
CA GLN A 32 3.45 -6.46 -3.34
C GLN A 32 3.04 -5.79 -4.65
N GLU A 33 1.82 -6.01 -5.10
CA GLU A 33 1.31 -5.41 -6.33
C GLU A 33 1.24 -3.89 -6.22
N ALA A 34 0.73 -3.36 -5.10
CA ALA A 34 0.65 -1.92 -4.90
C ALA A 34 2.03 -1.27 -5.00
N GLN A 35 3.04 -1.89 -4.42
CA GLN A 35 4.41 -1.39 -4.50
C GLN A 35 4.96 -1.45 -5.91
N LEU A 36 4.67 -2.51 -6.66
CA LEU A 36 5.06 -2.59 -8.07
C LEU A 36 4.43 -1.50 -8.90
N MET A 37 3.25 -1.06 -8.54
CA MET A 37 2.55 0.03 -9.22
C MET A 37 2.99 1.40 -8.75
N LYS A 38 4.06 1.47 -7.96
CA LYS A 38 4.62 2.71 -7.42
C LYS A 38 3.67 3.44 -6.49
N LYS A 39 2.93 2.69 -5.69
CA LYS A 39 2.02 3.26 -4.70
C LYS A 39 2.61 3.11 -3.30
N PRO A 40 2.59 4.16 -2.48
CA PRO A 40 2.96 4.00 -1.08
C PRO A 40 1.94 3.11 -0.39
N VAL A 41 2.39 2.36 0.62
CA VAL A 41 1.51 1.42 1.32
C VAL A 41 1.49 1.71 2.81
N LEU A 42 0.33 1.50 3.40
CA LEU A 42 0.17 1.49 4.85
C LEU A 42 -0.30 0.10 5.23
N ALA A 43 0.36 -0.50 6.20
CA ALA A 43 0.00 -1.85 6.62
C ALA A 43 0.16 -2.00 8.12
N THR A 44 -0.61 -2.91 8.68
CA THR A 44 -0.50 -3.25 10.09
C THR A 44 0.70 -4.16 10.31
N ASN A 45 1.43 -3.91 11.38
CA ASN A 45 2.61 -4.70 11.73
C ASN A 45 2.18 -6.03 12.37
N VAL A 46 1.79 -6.99 11.52
CA VAL A 46 1.36 -8.32 11.95
C VAL A 46 1.90 -9.37 10.99
N GLY A 47 2.12 -10.57 11.50
CA GLY A 47 2.52 -11.73 10.70
C GLY A 47 3.74 -11.47 9.83
N GLY A 48 3.67 -11.83 8.56
CA GLY A 48 4.76 -11.66 7.61
C GLY A 48 4.79 -10.33 6.87
N ILE A 49 3.91 -9.40 7.23
CA ILE A 49 3.82 -8.10 6.55
C ILE A 49 5.14 -7.31 6.64
N PRO A 50 5.85 -7.27 7.79
CA PRO A 50 7.12 -6.51 7.87
C PRO A 50 8.19 -6.97 6.89
N GLU A 51 8.09 -8.18 6.36
CA GLU A 51 9.06 -8.70 5.39
C GLU A 51 8.74 -8.26 3.97
N LEU A 52 7.54 -7.73 3.73
CA LEU A 52 7.04 -7.41 2.39
C LEU A 52 7.15 -5.94 2.05
N MET A 53 7.61 -5.11 2.97
CA MET A 53 7.77 -3.68 2.77
C MET A 53 8.83 -3.14 3.73
N LYS A 54 9.29 -1.92 3.49
CA LYS A 54 10.21 -1.25 4.41
C LYS A 54 9.52 -0.06 5.04
N ASP A 55 9.37 -0.11 6.36
CA ASP A 55 8.77 0.98 7.12
C ASP A 55 9.54 2.28 6.87
N LYS A 56 8.80 3.36 6.59
CA LYS A 56 9.30 4.71 6.33
C LYS A 56 10.00 4.88 4.98
N GLU A 57 10.24 3.81 4.25
CA GLU A 57 10.87 3.89 2.93
C GLU A 57 9.88 3.60 1.80
N THR A 58 9.09 2.53 1.92
CA THR A 58 8.10 2.15 0.91
C THR A 58 6.68 2.46 1.34
N GLY A 59 6.50 2.86 2.56
CA GLY A 59 5.22 3.16 3.18
C GLY A 59 5.40 3.17 4.68
N PHE A 60 4.34 2.89 5.42
CA PHE A 60 4.39 2.89 6.88
C PHE A 60 3.79 1.62 7.45
N LEU A 61 4.53 1.01 8.40
CA LEU A 61 4.02 -0.07 9.23
C LEU A 61 3.45 0.53 10.50
N ILE A 62 2.22 0.18 10.80
CA ILE A 62 1.50 0.77 11.92
C ILE A 62 1.11 -0.33 12.89
N GLU A 63 1.33 -0.10 14.17
CA GLU A 63 0.98 -1.08 15.19
C GLU A 63 -0.51 -1.34 15.23
N LYS A 64 -0.88 -2.58 15.47
CA LYS A 64 -2.27 -2.98 15.52
C LYS A 64 -3.03 -2.15 16.57
N GLY A 65 -4.14 -1.56 16.14
CA GLY A 65 -4.98 -0.75 17.02
C GLY A 65 -4.57 0.71 17.18
N ASP A 66 -3.45 1.11 16.58
CA ASP A 66 -3.00 2.49 16.66
C ASP A 66 -3.68 3.35 15.58
N HIS A 67 -4.92 3.71 15.85
CA HIS A 67 -5.71 4.51 14.92
C HIS A 67 -5.18 5.95 14.75
N ALA A 68 -4.58 6.49 15.79
CA ALA A 68 -3.98 7.84 15.72
C ALA A 68 -2.82 7.85 14.73
N GLU A 69 -2.00 6.82 14.74
CA GLU A 69 -0.90 6.67 13.79
C GLU A 69 -1.40 6.53 12.35
N TRP A 70 -2.47 5.77 12.14
CA TRP A 70 -3.10 5.65 10.82
C TRP A 70 -3.51 7.01 10.28
N ILE A 71 -4.21 7.78 11.09
CA ILE A 71 -4.69 9.11 10.70
C ILE A 71 -3.50 10.03 10.41
N ASP A 72 -2.48 9.99 11.24
CA ASP A 72 -1.29 10.81 11.09
C ASP A 72 -0.58 10.51 9.77
N LYS A 73 -0.38 9.23 9.46
CA LYS A 73 0.33 8.84 8.24
C LYS A 73 -0.49 9.06 6.97
N ILE A 74 -1.79 8.85 7.04
CA ILE A 74 -2.66 9.19 5.92
C ILE A 74 -2.60 10.70 5.66
N SER A 75 -2.67 11.51 6.71
CA SER A 75 -2.57 12.96 6.57
C SER A 75 -1.24 13.40 5.98
N LEU A 76 -0.15 12.78 6.41
CA LEU A 76 1.18 13.06 5.87
C LEU A 76 1.22 12.80 4.37
N LEU A 77 0.76 11.63 3.95
CA LEU A 77 0.78 11.26 2.53
C LEU A 77 -0.17 12.13 1.70
N LEU A 78 -1.29 12.55 2.29
CA LEU A 78 -2.24 13.43 1.63
C LEU A 78 -1.63 14.80 1.32
N ASN A 79 -0.80 15.31 2.22
CA ASN A 79 -0.24 16.65 2.14
C ASN A 79 1.16 16.72 1.53
N ASP A 80 1.80 15.60 1.28
CA ASP A 80 3.19 15.58 0.80
C ASP A 80 3.33 14.69 -0.44
N GLU A 81 3.10 15.31 -1.59
CA GLU A 81 3.21 14.62 -2.88
C GLU A 81 4.61 14.07 -3.13
N LYS A 82 5.63 14.79 -2.70
CA LYS A 82 7.02 14.36 -2.89
C LYS A 82 7.28 13.07 -2.13
N THR A 83 6.81 12.98 -0.89
CA THR A 83 6.95 11.77 -0.09
C THR A 83 6.20 10.60 -0.72
N ARG A 84 4.97 10.83 -1.21
CA ARG A 84 4.22 9.80 -1.91
C ARG A 84 5.00 9.25 -3.09
N HIS A 85 5.55 10.15 -3.90
CA HIS A 85 6.29 9.78 -5.10
C HIS A 85 7.55 8.98 -4.76
N GLN A 86 8.31 9.45 -3.80
CA GLN A 86 9.54 8.78 -3.37
C GLN A 86 9.26 7.39 -2.79
N MET A 87 8.23 7.27 -1.97
CA MET A 87 7.84 5.97 -1.41
C MET A 87 7.37 5.01 -2.50
N GLY A 88 6.64 5.52 -3.48
CA GLY A 88 6.21 4.69 -4.61
C GLY A 88 7.38 4.12 -5.38
N LEU A 89 8.37 4.93 -5.69
CA LEU A 89 9.57 4.48 -6.39
C LEU A 89 10.37 3.50 -5.56
N SER A 90 10.54 3.79 -4.27
CA SER A 90 11.26 2.91 -3.35
C SER A 90 10.56 1.56 -3.21
N GLY A 91 9.22 1.57 -3.17
CA GLY A 91 8.44 0.35 -3.07
C GLY A 91 8.62 -0.56 -4.27
N ARG A 92 8.56 0.01 -5.46
CA ARG A 92 8.79 -0.77 -6.67
C ARG A 92 10.20 -1.37 -6.70
N LYS A 93 11.19 -0.57 -6.37
CA LYS A 93 12.57 -1.04 -6.31
C LYS A 93 12.73 -2.18 -5.30
N PHE A 94 12.13 -2.03 -4.14
CA PHE A 94 12.18 -3.05 -3.09
C PHE A 94 11.62 -4.37 -3.57
N VAL A 95 10.45 -4.35 -4.22
CA VAL A 95 9.82 -5.57 -4.70
C VAL A 95 10.63 -6.19 -5.84
N GLU A 96 11.14 -5.38 -6.77
CA GLU A 96 11.95 -5.89 -7.87
C GLU A 96 13.24 -6.53 -7.40
N GLU A 97 13.85 -6.02 -6.33
CA GLU A 97 15.10 -6.55 -5.79
C GLU A 97 14.91 -7.79 -4.92
N ASN A 98 13.76 -7.91 -4.24
CA ASN A 98 13.54 -8.96 -3.25
C ASN A 98 12.57 -10.05 -3.67
N PHE A 99 11.78 -9.81 -4.71
CA PHE A 99 10.77 -10.75 -5.17
C PHE A 99 10.80 -10.87 -6.68
N SER A 100 10.57 -12.09 -7.19
CA SER A 100 10.51 -12.30 -8.63
C SER A 100 9.20 -11.75 -9.18
N TRP A 101 9.31 -10.83 -10.15
CA TRP A 101 8.15 -10.28 -10.85
C TRP A 101 7.27 -11.39 -11.46
N ASP A 102 7.90 -12.35 -12.11
CA ASP A 102 7.16 -13.44 -12.75
C ASP A 102 6.37 -14.28 -11.75
N ILE A 103 6.98 -14.55 -10.60
CA ILE A 103 6.32 -15.32 -9.55
C ILE A 103 5.13 -14.53 -8.97
N ILE A 104 5.31 -13.23 -8.73
CA ILE A 104 4.24 -12.39 -8.22
C ILE A 104 3.09 -12.31 -9.20
N ALA A 105 3.39 -12.10 -10.48
CA ALA A 105 2.37 -12.02 -11.51
C ALA A 105 1.58 -13.32 -11.63
N LYS A 106 2.26 -14.46 -11.58
CA LYS A 106 1.61 -15.77 -11.63
C LYS A 106 0.69 -16.00 -10.43
N LYS A 107 1.16 -15.67 -9.24
CA LYS A 107 0.36 -15.80 -8.03
C LYS A 107 -0.89 -14.92 -8.10
N PHE A 108 -0.73 -13.70 -8.58
CA PHE A 108 -1.84 -12.77 -8.69
C PHE A 108 -2.89 -13.28 -9.67
N VAL A 109 -2.46 -13.75 -10.84
CA VAL A 109 -3.38 -14.31 -11.84
C VAL A 109 -4.10 -15.53 -11.30
N ASN A 110 -3.39 -16.42 -10.61
CA ASN A 110 -3.99 -17.61 -10.02
C ASN A 110 -5.02 -17.26 -8.95
N GLU A 111 -4.73 -16.26 -8.13
CA GLU A 111 -5.67 -15.81 -7.12
C GLU A 111 -6.95 -15.27 -7.75
N ILE A 112 -6.83 -14.52 -8.82
CA ILE A 112 -8.00 -14.02 -9.56
C ILE A 112 -8.82 -15.19 -10.11
N LYS A 113 -8.17 -16.16 -10.75
CA LYS A 113 -8.84 -17.33 -11.33
C LYS A 113 -9.59 -18.15 -10.26
N ASN A 114 -8.97 -18.31 -9.11
CA ASN A 114 -9.57 -19.11 -8.04
C ASN A 114 -10.76 -18.42 -7.37
N ASN A 115 -10.92 -17.14 -7.58
CA ASN A 115 -12.01 -16.35 -6.98
C ASN A 115 -13.10 -15.93 -7.98
N LEU A 116 -13.02 -16.44 -9.21
CA LEU A 116 -14.02 -16.16 -10.23
C LEU A 116 -15.22 -17.10 -10.13
#